data_14baaef2d7a38e4f865bc1d2370a32ab
#
_entry.id   14baaef2d7a38e4f865bc1d2370a32ab
#
_cell.length_a   1.000
_cell.length_b   1.000
_cell.length_c   1.000
_cell.angle_alpha   90.00
_cell.angle_beta   90.00
_cell.angle_gamma   90.00
#
_symmetry.space_group_name_H-M   'P 1'
#
loop_
_entity.id
_entity.type
_entity.pdbx_description
1 polymer ?
#
loop_
_entity_poly.entity_id
_entity_poly.type
_entity_poly.pdbx_seq_one_letter_code
_entity_poly.pdbx_strand_id
1 'polypeptide(L)'
;MNRLFAETYAKDQEIEARYDAAELKNDQATMEQARTDHFALEADIQAQGKPFELLYSLYAAAMKVGNEYIDISELHEYQDAATLIASFREYGVEAFTFSSGWSSATGSAWAFLQNGCTLAGMVEINGPHKAFGSDTYEKHPAFLFRVQ
;
A
#
# COMPACT_ATOMS: atom_id res chain seq x y z
N MET A 1 -6.35 -11.07 -2.70
CA MET A 1 -6.38 -9.78 -1.96
C MET A 1 -7.83 -9.41 -1.68
N ASN A 2 -8.09 -8.84 -0.52
CA ASN A 2 -9.46 -8.52 -0.09
C ASN A 2 -10.11 -7.49 -1.04
N ARG A 3 -11.32 -7.81 -1.51
CA ARG A 3 -12.13 -6.95 -2.38
C ARG A 3 -12.36 -5.56 -1.78
N LEU A 4 -12.44 -5.46 -0.46
CA LEU A 4 -12.68 -4.21 0.25
C LEU A 4 -11.57 -3.17 0.02
N PHE A 5 -10.33 -3.58 -0.18
CA PHE A 5 -9.24 -2.66 -0.54
C PHE A 5 -9.48 -1.99 -1.90
N ALA A 6 -9.86 -2.77 -2.90
CA ALA A 6 -10.15 -2.24 -4.23
C ALA A 6 -11.36 -1.31 -4.23
N GLU A 7 -12.41 -1.66 -3.49
CA GLU A 7 -13.61 -0.83 -3.34
C GLU A 7 -13.31 0.48 -2.61
N THR A 8 -12.51 0.44 -1.55
CA THR A 8 -12.09 1.63 -0.81
C THR A 8 -11.22 2.54 -1.67
N TYR A 9 -10.27 1.96 -2.40
CA TYR A 9 -9.41 2.72 -3.31
C TYR A 9 -10.20 3.36 -4.45
N ALA A 10 -11.18 2.68 -5.02
CA ALA A 10 -12.05 3.26 -6.06
C ALA A 10 -12.85 4.47 -5.56
N LYS A 11 -13.33 4.42 -4.30
CA LYS A 11 -13.99 5.58 -3.67
C LYS A 11 -13.02 6.75 -3.47
N ASP A 12 -11.83 6.46 -2.98
CA ASP A 12 -10.79 7.48 -2.78
C ASP A 12 -10.42 8.19 -4.08
N GLN A 13 -10.21 7.43 -5.15
CA GLN A 13 -9.91 7.97 -6.48
C GLN A 13 -11.07 8.78 -7.07
N GLU A 14 -12.31 8.39 -6.84
CA GLU A 14 -13.49 9.16 -7.26
C GLU A 14 -13.56 10.51 -6.54
N ILE A 15 -13.30 10.52 -5.23
CA ILE A 15 -13.29 11.75 -4.41
C ILE A 15 -12.16 12.68 -4.90
N GLU A 16 -10.96 12.16 -5.11
CA GLU A 16 -9.82 12.92 -5.61
C GLU A 16 -10.11 13.54 -6.98
N ALA A 17 -10.62 12.74 -7.92
CA ALA A 17 -10.96 13.22 -9.26
C ALA A 17 -12.05 14.32 -9.24
N ARG A 18 -13.03 14.19 -8.34
CA ARG A 18 -14.08 15.21 -8.18
C ARG A 18 -13.53 16.50 -7.58
N TYR A 19 -12.62 16.40 -6.62
CA TYR A 19 -11.93 17.56 -6.05
C TYR A 19 -11.12 18.29 -7.13
N ASP A 20 -10.29 17.57 -7.88
CA ASP A 20 -9.44 18.16 -8.92
C ASP A 20 -10.25 18.82 -10.03
N ALA A 21 -11.35 18.21 -10.46
CA ALA A 21 -12.25 18.80 -11.45
C ALA A 21 -12.93 20.09 -10.94
N ALA A 22 -13.29 20.12 -9.66
CA ALA A 22 -13.86 21.30 -9.03
C ALA A 22 -12.84 22.44 -8.86
N GLU A 23 -11.60 22.08 -8.53
CA GLU A 23 -10.50 23.04 -8.41
C GLU A 23 -10.23 23.75 -9.74
N LEU A 24 -10.19 23.02 -10.85
CA LEU A 24 -10.03 23.59 -12.20
C LEU A 24 -11.15 24.59 -12.57
N LYS A 25 -12.34 24.40 -12.02
CA LYS A 25 -13.52 25.26 -12.26
C LYS A 25 -13.71 26.31 -11.17
N ASN A 26 -12.86 26.34 -10.16
CA ASN A 26 -13.00 27.17 -8.96
C ASN A 26 -14.35 26.98 -8.25
N ASP A 27 -14.88 25.76 -8.26
CA ASP A 27 -16.13 25.39 -7.61
C ASP A 27 -15.91 25.01 -6.14
N GLN A 28 -15.97 26.03 -5.27
CA GLN A 28 -15.69 25.88 -3.84
C GLN A 28 -16.67 24.94 -3.13
N ALA A 29 -17.94 24.94 -3.50
CA ALA A 29 -18.94 24.08 -2.87
C ALA A 29 -18.66 22.59 -3.13
N THR A 30 -18.31 22.23 -4.36
CA THR A 30 -17.94 20.86 -4.72
C THR A 30 -16.62 20.45 -4.09
N MET A 31 -15.63 21.35 -4.00
CA MET A 31 -14.36 21.08 -3.29
C MET A 31 -14.60 20.79 -1.80
N GLU A 32 -15.45 21.57 -1.13
CA GLU A 32 -15.78 21.34 0.28
C GLU A 32 -16.52 20.01 0.50
N GLN A 33 -17.46 19.70 -0.39
CA GLN A 33 -18.15 18.40 -0.32
C GLN A 33 -17.17 17.23 -0.50
N ALA A 34 -16.24 17.32 -1.45
CA ALA A 34 -15.22 16.31 -1.65
C ALA A 34 -14.31 16.14 -0.43
N ARG A 35 -13.94 17.23 0.24
CA ARG A 35 -13.18 17.15 1.51
C ARG A 35 -13.99 16.47 2.60
N THR A 36 -15.26 16.78 2.75
CA THR A 36 -16.14 16.12 3.71
C THR A 36 -16.24 14.63 3.45
N ASP A 37 -16.39 14.22 2.19
CA ASP A 37 -16.46 12.83 1.78
C ASP A 37 -15.12 12.11 2.02
N HIS A 38 -13.99 12.79 1.81
CA HIS A 38 -12.67 12.25 2.13
C HIS A 38 -12.50 11.96 3.63
N PHE A 39 -12.86 12.89 4.49
CA PHE A 39 -12.83 12.68 5.94
C PHE A 39 -13.77 11.56 6.40
N ALA A 40 -14.95 11.44 5.78
CA ALA A 40 -15.85 10.32 6.06
C ALA A 40 -15.25 8.98 5.65
N LEU A 41 -14.57 8.92 4.50
CA LEU A 41 -13.85 7.72 4.06
C LEU A 41 -12.70 7.36 5.00
N GLU A 42 -11.91 8.33 5.45
CA GLU A 42 -10.86 8.11 6.45
C GLU A 42 -11.43 7.53 7.74
N ALA A 43 -12.56 8.07 8.23
CA ALA A 43 -13.22 7.56 9.41
C ALA A 43 -13.70 6.09 9.22
N ASP A 44 -14.22 5.76 8.05
CA ASP A 44 -14.63 4.40 7.71
C ASP A 44 -13.42 3.43 7.68
N ILE A 45 -12.28 3.87 7.15
CA ILE A 45 -11.04 3.09 7.14
C ILE A 45 -10.57 2.84 8.58
N GLN A 46 -10.54 3.87 9.42
CA GLN A 46 -10.13 3.76 10.82
C GLN A 46 -11.07 2.85 11.62
N ALA A 47 -12.37 2.86 11.32
CA ALA A 47 -13.36 2.01 11.96
C ALA A 47 -13.16 0.52 11.67
N GLN A 48 -12.48 0.16 10.57
CA GLN A 48 -12.12 -1.23 10.27
C GLN A 48 -11.00 -1.77 11.19
N GLY A 49 -10.27 -0.89 11.87
CA GLY A 49 -9.18 -1.24 12.79
C GLY A 49 -7.79 -1.04 12.19
N LYS A 50 -6.79 -1.04 13.07
CA LYS A 50 -5.39 -0.76 12.70
C LYS A 50 -4.80 -1.71 11.64
N PRO A 51 -5.04 -3.03 11.68
CA PRO A 51 -4.54 -3.92 10.63
C PRO A 51 -5.07 -3.55 9.23
N PHE A 52 -6.35 -3.22 9.13
CA PHE A 52 -6.94 -2.79 7.86
C PHE A 52 -6.36 -1.46 7.39
N GLU A 53 -6.28 -0.48 8.27
CA GLU A 53 -5.73 0.86 7.97
C GLU A 53 -4.31 0.77 7.41
N LEU A 54 -3.44 -0.04 8.06
CA LEU A 54 -2.09 -0.29 7.59
C LEU A 54 -2.06 -0.95 6.21
N LEU A 55 -2.77 -2.06 6.04
CA LEU A 55 -2.76 -2.80 4.78
C LEU A 55 -3.38 -2.01 3.63
N TYR A 56 -4.42 -1.24 3.91
CA TYR A 56 -4.99 -0.32 2.92
C TYR A 56 -3.99 0.76 2.49
N SER A 57 -3.26 1.33 3.43
CA SER A 57 -2.20 2.31 3.11
C SER A 57 -1.14 1.74 2.17
N LEU A 58 -0.69 0.52 2.45
CA LEU A 58 0.28 -0.20 1.60
C LEU A 58 -0.31 -0.55 0.22
N TYR A 59 -1.58 -0.96 0.20
CA TYR A 59 -2.30 -1.24 -1.04
C TYR A 59 -2.44 0.00 -1.91
N ALA A 60 -2.90 1.12 -1.34
CA ALA A 60 -3.06 2.37 -2.05
C ALA A 60 -1.72 2.89 -2.61
N ALA A 61 -0.64 2.77 -1.83
CA ALA A 61 0.70 3.13 -2.29
C ALA A 61 1.15 2.29 -3.49
N ALA A 62 0.91 0.97 -3.46
CA ALA A 62 1.24 0.08 -4.57
C ALA A 62 0.43 0.43 -5.84
N MET A 63 -0.88 0.63 -5.69
CA MET A 63 -1.76 0.99 -6.79
C MET A 63 -1.38 2.33 -7.44
N LYS A 64 -1.01 3.31 -6.63
CA LYS A 64 -0.62 4.64 -7.10
C LYS A 64 0.57 4.62 -8.06
N VAL A 65 1.53 3.74 -7.83
CA VAL A 65 2.73 3.61 -8.67
C VAL A 65 2.67 2.45 -9.67
N GLY A 66 1.55 1.73 -9.71
CA GLY A 66 1.32 0.63 -10.64
C GLY A 66 2.04 -0.67 -10.30
N ASN A 67 2.32 -0.91 -9.03
CA ASN A 67 2.87 -2.18 -8.56
C ASN A 67 1.77 -3.24 -8.41
N GLU A 68 2.11 -4.47 -8.75
CA GLU A 68 1.19 -5.62 -8.63
C GLU A 68 0.98 -6.06 -7.18
N TYR A 69 2.02 -5.90 -6.35
CA TYR A 69 2.04 -6.37 -4.96
C TYR A 69 2.19 -5.21 -3.99
N ILE A 70 1.69 -5.39 -2.78
CA ILE A 70 2.03 -4.56 -1.63
C ILE A 70 3.53 -4.69 -1.38
N ASP A 71 4.21 -3.56 -1.14
CA ASP A 71 5.63 -3.53 -0.82
C ASP A 71 5.88 -3.20 0.65
N ILE A 72 6.77 -3.95 1.27
CA ILE A 72 7.28 -3.68 2.60
C ILE A 72 8.70 -3.14 2.45
N SER A 73 8.90 -1.88 2.78
CA SER A 73 10.23 -1.24 2.77
C SER A 73 10.92 -1.33 4.13
N GLU A 74 10.14 -1.35 5.21
CA GLU A 74 10.64 -1.44 6.60
C GLU A 74 9.68 -2.22 7.47
N LEU A 75 10.17 -3.24 8.18
CA LEU A 75 9.34 -4.06 9.05
C LEU A 75 9.05 -3.38 10.40
N HIS A 76 10.06 -2.75 11.01
CA HIS A 76 9.99 -2.24 12.38
C HIS A 76 9.02 -1.08 12.60
N GLU A 77 8.69 -0.33 11.55
CA GLU A 77 7.76 0.80 11.64
C GLU A 77 6.31 0.39 11.82
N TYR A 78 5.98 -0.85 11.47
CA TYR A 78 4.60 -1.31 11.40
C TYR A 78 4.25 -2.28 12.52
N GLN A 79 4.87 -3.44 12.49
CA GLN A 79 4.57 -4.54 13.40
C GLN A 79 5.73 -5.54 13.35
N ASP A 80 5.76 -6.47 14.29
CA ASP A 80 6.61 -7.65 14.13
C ASP A 80 6.12 -8.52 12.96
N ALA A 81 7.02 -9.36 12.43
CA ALA A 81 6.72 -10.19 11.27
C ALA A 81 5.53 -11.13 11.48
N ALA A 82 5.38 -11.70 12.67
CA ALA A 82 4.29 -12.62 12.97
C ALA A 82 2.93 -11.94 12.88
N THR A 83 2.80 -10.75 13.46
CA THR A 83 1.57 -9.96 13.44
C THR A 83 1.25 -9.47 12.02
N LEU A 84 2.24 -9.00 11.29
CA LEU A 84 2.06 -8.55 9.91
C LEU A 84 1.60 -9.70 9.00
N ILE A 85 2.23 -10.86 9.08
CA ILE A 85 1.86 -12.02 8.26
C ILE A 85 0.48 -12.58 8.66
N ALA A 86 0.13 -12.54 9.94
CA ALA A 86 -1.23 -12.88 10.38
C ALA A 86 -2.27 -11.95 9.74
N SER A 87 -2.00 -10.65 9.70
CA SER A 87 -2.87 -9.67 9.02
C SER A 87 -2.95 -9.93 7.51
N PHE A 88 -1.85 -10.29 6.86
CA PHE A 88 -1.87 -10.67 5.44
C PHE A 88 -2.80 -11.85 5.18
N ARG A 89 -2.74 -12.89 6.02
CA ARG A 89 -3.64 -14.06 5.90
C ARG A 89 -5.10 -13.66 6.11
N GLU A 90 -5.38 -12.87 7.13
CA GLU A 90 -6.74 -12.38 7.44
C GLU A 90 -7.37 -11.63 6.27
N TYR A 91 -6.59 -10.77 5.61
CA TYR A 91 -7.06 -9.93 4.51
C TYR A 91 -6.79 -10.51 3.11
N GLY A 92 -6.35 -11.77 3.02
CA GLY A 92 -6.16 -12.47 1.75
C GLY A 92 -5.03 -11.92 0.89
N VAL A 93 -3.96 -11.42 1.51
CA VAL A 93 -2.72 -11.04 0.83
C VAL A 93 -1.89 -12.30 0.62
N GLU A 94 -1.81 -12.78 -0.60
CA GLU A 94 -1.14 -14.03 -0.95
C GLU A 94 0.35 -13.86 -1.27
N ALA A 95 0.75 -12.65 -1.64
CA ALA A 95 2.13 -12.31 -1.95
C ALA A 95 2.41 -10.82 -1.68
N PHE A 96 3.65 -10.52 -1.37
CA PHE A 96 4.14 -9.15 -1.16
C PHE A 96 5.59 -9.03 -1.59
N THR A 97 6.05 -7.82 -1.85
CA THR A 97 7.46 -7.53 -2.09
C THR A 97 8.13 -6.95 -0.84
N PHE A 98 9.42 -7.15 -0.75
CA PHE A 98 10.26 -6.61 0.31
C PHE A 98 11.48 -5.93 -0.32
N SER A 99 11.53 -4.60 -0.22
CA SER A 99 12.50 -3.76 -0.93
C SER A 99 13.48 -3.02 -0.02
N SER A 100 13.56 -3.39 1.26
CA SER A 100 14.41 -2.71 2.24
C SER A 100 15.89 -2.69 1.81
N GLY A 101 16.48 -1.51 1.82
CA GLY A 101 17.92 -1.31 1.64
C GLY A 101 18.71 -1.19 2.95
N TRP A 102 18.06 -1.36 4.10
CA TRP A 102 18.68 -1.24 5.40
C TRP A 102 19.49 -2.47 5.79
N SER A 103 20.45 -2.30 6.68
CA SER A 103 21.27 -3.41 7.22
C SER A 103 20.45 -4.47 7.96
N SER A 104 19.25 -4.15 8.42
CA SER A 104 18.29 -5.06 9.06
C SER A 104 17.50 -5.94 8.06
N ALA A 105 17.67 -5.74 6.76
CA ALA A 105 16.89 -6.43 5.72
C ALA A 105 17.01 -7.97 5.82
N THR A 106 18.19 -8.49 6.06
CA THR A 106 18.41 -9.94 6.22
C THR A 106 17.62 -10.52 7.39
N GLY A 107 17.62 -9.83 8.54
CA GLY A 107 16.85 -10.22 9.71
C GLY A 107 15.35 -10.20 9.47
N SER A 108 14.85 -9.18 8.76
CA SER A 108 13.44 -9.10 8.37
C SER A 108 13.04 -10.21 7.41
N ALA A 109 13.84 -10.48 6.38
CA ALA A 109 13.60 -11.57 5.43
C ALA A 109 13.59 -12.94 6.14
N TRP A 110 14.51 -13.16 7.07
CA TRP A 110 14.54 -14.34 7.92
C TRP A 110 13.24 -14.48 8.75
N ALA A 111 12.77 -13.38 9.35
CA ALA A 111 11.53 -13.39 10.12
C ALA A 111 10.30 -13.74 9.27
N PHE A 112 10.23 -13.28 8.02
CA PHE A 112 9.16 -13.67 7.09
C PHE A 112 9.20 -15.18 6.82
N LEU A 113 10.37 -15.74 6.55
CA LEU A 113 10.53 -17.19 6.33
C LEU A 113 10.12 -18.01 7.57
N GLN A 114 10.48 -17.56 8.77
CA GLN A 114 10.09 -18.20 10.02
C GLN A 114 8.58 -18.14 10.29
N ASN A 115 7.88 -17.20 9.71
CA ASN A 115 6.43 -17.02 9.87
C ASN A 115 5.61 -17.63 8.72
N GLY A 116 6.20 -18.54 7.95
CA GLY A 116 5.52 -19.34 6.94
C GLY A 116 5.48 -18.70 5.55
N CYS A 117 6.26 -17.65 5.30
CA CYS A 117 6.45 -17.16 3.95
C CYS A 117 7.49 -17.97 3.20
N THR A 118 7.37 -18.01 1.89
CA THR A 118 8.40 -18.60 1.01
C THR A 118 8.94 -17.52 0.08
N LEU A 119 10.25 -17.52 -0.14
CA LEU A 119 10.89 -16.65 -1.11
C LEU A 119 10.63 -17.21 -2.52
N ALA A 120 9.87 -16.47 -3.32
CA ALA A 120 9.55 -16.86 -4.70
C ALA A 120 10.57 -16.37 -5.72
N GLY A 121 11.38 -15.39 -5.36
CA GLY A 121 12.41 -14.83 -6.24
C GLY A 121 12.67 -13.36 -6.02
N MET A 122 13.26 -12.72 -7.00
CA MET A 122 13.45 -11.27 -7.04
C MET A 122 12.67 -10.68 -8.21
N VAL A 123 12.13 -9.50 -7.99
CA VAL A 123 11.40 -8.73 -8.99
C VAL A 123 11.86 -7.28 -8.96
N GLU A 124 11.53 -6.54 -9.99
CA GLU A 124 11.71 -5.10 -10.03
C GLU A 124 10.36 -4.42 -9.77
N ILE A 125 10.34 -3.46 -8.87
CA ILE A 125 9.15 -2.68 -8.51
C ILE A 125 9.35 -1.20 -8.80
N ASN A 126 8.25 -0.46 -8.93
CA ASN A 126 8.28 0.99 -8.96
C ASN A 126 8.46 1.54 -7.55
N GLY A 127 9.43 2.41 -7.38
CA GLY A 127 9.62 3.20 -6.16
C GLY A 127 8.59 4.35 -6.07
N PRO A 128 8.57 5.06 -4.93
CA PRO A 128 7.57 6.11 -4.69
C PRO A 128 7.84 7.40 -5.48
N HIS A 129 9.02 7.56 -6.02
CA HIS A 129 9.45 8.78 -6.71
C HIS A 129 9.67 8.53 -8.19
N LYS A 130 9.38 9.56 -8.99
CA LYS A 130 9.74 9.55 -10.41
C LYS A 130 11.23 9.75 -10.59
N ALA A 131 11.81 9.08 -11.59
CA ALA A 131 13.20 9.27 -11.96
C ALA A 131 13.42 10.72 -12.41
N PHE A 132 14.59 11.27 -12.09
CA PHE A 132 14.92 12.65 -12.40
C PHE A 132 14.77 12.95 -13.91
N GLY A 133 13.99 13.98 -14.23
CA GLY A 133 13.74 14.39 -15.61
C GLY A 133 12.87 13.44 -16.43
N SER A 134 12.13 12.52 -15.77
CA SER A 134 11.29 11.50 -16.40
C SER A 134 9.89 11.48 -15.80
N ASP A 135 8.92 10.99 -16.58
CA ASP A 135 7.57 10.68 -16.10
C ASP A 135 7.44 9.26 -15.54
N THR A 136 8.51 8.46 -15.60
CA THR A 136 8.55 7.10 -15.09
C THR A 136 9.05 7.06 -13.65
N TYR A 137 8.52 6.11 -12.86
CA TYR A 137 8.99 5.88 -11.48
C TYR A 137 10.37 5.24 -11.48
N GLU A 138 11.17 5.56 -10.46
CA GLU A 138 12.40 4.85 -10.17
C GLU A 138 12.14 3.37 -9.95
N LYS A 139 13.07 2.53 -10.40
CA LYS A 139 12.99 1.08 -10.25
C LYS A 139 13.87 0.60 -9.10
N HIS A 140 13.31 -0.31 -8.30
CA HIS A 140 14.01 -0.91 -7.18
C HIS A 140 13.93 -2.44 -7.25
N PRO A 141 15.02 -3.16 -6.93
CA PRO A 141 14.96 -4.59 -6.74
C PRO A 141 14.22 -4.91 -5.44
N ALA A 142 13.43 -5.96 -5.46
CA ALA A 142 12.70 -6.42 -4.28
C ALA A 142 12.63 -7.95 -4.26
N PHE A 143 12.64 -8.53 -3.07
CA PHE A 143 12.29 -9.94 -2.90
C PHE A 143 10.79 -10.12 -3.00
N LEU A 144 10.36 -11.14 -3.73
CA LEU A 144 8.96 -11.56 -3.78
C LEU A 144 8.76 -12.71 -2.80
N PHE A 145 7.91 -12.48 -1.80
CA PHE A 145 7.47 -13.49 -0.84
C PHE A 145 6.04 -13.93 -1.14
N ARG A 146 5.79 -15.23 -0.94
CA ARG A 146 4.43 -15.77 -0.89
C ARG A 146 4.04 -16.10 0.54
N VAL A 147 2.83 -15.75 0.90
CA VAL A 147 2.22 -16.04 2.19
C VAL A 147 1.53 -17.41 2.09
N GLN A 148 1.86 -18.31 3.00
CA GLN A 148 1.26 -19.65 3.09
C GLN A 148 0.27 -19.75 4.25
#